data_ab6617cf64cdee78d62b7408eca9fd3c
#
_entry.id   ab6617cf64cdee78d62b7408eca9fd3c
#
_cell.length_a   1.000
_cell.length_b   1.000
_cell.length_c   1.000
_cell.angle_alpha   90.00
_cell.angle_beta   90.00
_cell.angle_gamma   90.00
#
_symmetry.space_group_name_H-M   'P 1'
#
loop_
_entity.id
_entity.type
_entity.pdbx_description
1 polymer ?
#
loop_
_entity_poly.entity_id
_entity_poly.type
_entity_poly.pdbx_seq_one_letter_code
_entity_poly.pdbx_strand_id
1 'polypeptide(L)'
;MNLEQLRNKTVVLLGKSRAFAMDEFEEQLRLHAITLACDTQDFREPPALIIEGKMMSPYQQIQSEELYEKKVAPFVSIDVLEELLARNIHEESLLMALKLSRDKERLLAFLKNRALSDSLFLRLLGLYDFRGEDFFENDANRDVSAAFIERFYKNIERNHNVQYATLGLVHLVAQTSDPLLLQTLVQLEPLRKALQNEEKSANLSILLSIASHPAASEDILALFVKNGSLPLQKIVAMREDCPERLQNKLYETNEREIWESLSKNPALSFALAQKLAGEYGMYIAAHRVLDEAFFELLFSEYAPSLACNPTLGAQMQLRLFEKNEFEVDYALASNGAIESALWEKLLAKGDARVAEALYANKRAPQEKLLEARTKEHLHKALACNPASPEQLLQELSKSQNPKVLQALAQNENTPVEVLYQLGLDSRLERFVKENKSFGKHIQTHNIGWMV
;
A
#
# COMPACT_ATOMS: atom_id res chain seq x y z
N MET A 1 -11.23 -36.59 -7.81
CA MET A 1 -10.07 -37.49 -7.98
C MET A 1 -9.15 -37.34 -6.79
N ASN A 2 -8.48 -38.42 -6.32
CA ASN A 2 -7.51 -38.40 -5.24
C ASN A 2 -6.29 -39.19 -5.71
N LEU A 3 -5.05 -38.71 -5.40
CA LEU A 3 -3.81 -39.38 -5.80
C LEU A 3 -3.69 -40.80 -5.20
N GLU A 4 -4.25 -41.04 -4.02
CA GLU A 4 -4.31 -42.38 -3.40
C GLU A 4 -5.03 -43.42 -4.28
N GLN A 5 -6.00 -43.03 -5.08
CA GLN A 5 -6.73 -43.94 -5.99
C GLN A 5 -5.89 -44.36 -7.20
N LEU A 6 -4.81 -43.58 -7.49
CA LEU A 6 -3.89 -43.84 -8.60
C LEU A 6 -2.62 -44.57 -8.15
N ARG A 7 -2.44 -44.79 -6.84
CA ARG A 7 -1.26 -45.46 -6.28
C ARG A 7 -1.05 -46.85 -6.89
N ASN A 8 0.18 -47.13 -7.29
CA ASN A 8 0.63 -48.33 -7.97
C ASN A 8 -0.10 -48.60 -9.33
N LYS A 9 -0.58 -47.52 -9.95
CA LYS A 9 -1.22 -47.60 -11.28
C LYS A 9 -0.42 -46.84 -12.32
N THR A 10 -0.63 -47.21 -13.58
CA THR A 10 -0.05 -46.52 -14.72
C THR A 10 -1.02 -45.50 -15.27
N VAL A 11 -0.53 -44.29 -15.54
CA VAL A 11 -1.25 -43.17 -16.18
C VAL A 11 -0.52 -42.81 -17.49
N VAL A 12 -1.26 -42.26 -18.43
CA VAL A 12 -0.75 -41.82 -19.74
C VAL A 12 -0.92 -40.33 -19.87
N LEU A 13 0.10 -39.62 -20.28
CA LEU A 13 0.03 -38.21 -20.61
C LEU A 13 0.11 -38.01 -22.14
N LEU A 14 -0.93 -37.40 -22.70
CA LEU A 14 -0.95 -36.91 -24.08
C LEU A 14 -0.70 -35.41 -24.06
N GLY A 15 0.37 -34.93 -24.67
CA GLY A 15 0.81 -33.52 -24.60
C GLY A 15 1.83 -33.27 -23.51
N LYS A 16 1.81 -32.07 -22.91
CA LYS A 16 2.79 -31.60 -21.92
C LYS A 16 2.12 -31.00 -20.70
N SER A 17 2.80 -31.07 -19.55
CA SER A 17 2.50 -30.25 -18.37
C SER A 17 2.95 -28.80 -18.61
N ARG A 18 2.22 -27.83 -18.03
CA ARG A 18 2.64 -26.43 -17.93
C ARG A 18 3.15 -26.05 -16.57
N ALA A 19 2.63 -26.69 -15.53
CA ALA A 19 2.97 -26.38 -14.14
C ALA A 19 4.28 -27.05 -13.69
N PHE A 20 4.68 -28.14 -14.33
CA PHE A 20 5.90 -28.86 -14.03
C PHE A 20 6.73 -29.09 -15.31
N ALA A 21 8.06 -29.08 -15.21
CA ALA A 21 8.91 -29.68 -16.22
C ALA A 21 8.66 -31.18 -16.29
N MET A 22 8.89 -31.82 -17.44
CA MET A 22 8.50 -33.24 -17.61
C MET A 22 9.14 -34.20 -16.62
N ASP A 23 10.42 -34.03 -16.36
CA ASP A 23 11.19 -34.80 -15.37
C ASP A 23 10.67 -34.56 -13.94
N GLU A 24 10.30 -33.33 -13.62
CA GLU A 24 9.67 -33.02 -12.33
C GLU A 24 8.26 -33.61 -12.22
N PHE A 25 7.48 -33.56 -13.31
CA PHE A 25 6.16 -34.17 -13.34
C PHE A 25 6.23 -35.68 -13.09
N GLU A 26 7.15 -36.34 -13.77
CA GLU A 26 7.40 -37.78 -13.56
C GLU A 26 7.87 -38.10 -12.14
N GLU A 27 8.80 -37.29 -11.58
CA GLU A 27 9.29 -37.44 -10.21
C GLU A 27 8.15 -37.27 -9.20
N GLN A 28 7.30 -36.26 -9.37
CA GLN A 28 6.15 -36.05 -8.48
C GLN A 28 5.15 -37.21 -8.53
N LEU A 29 4.87 -37.76 -9.72
CA LEU A 29 4.05 -38.96 -9.84
C LEU A 29 4.72 -40.17 -9.16
N ARG A 30 6.02 -40.35 -9.32
CA ARG A 30 6.81 -41.43 -8.72
C ARG A 30 6.79 -41.37 -7.18
N LEU A 31 6.86 -40.16 -6.60
CA LEU A 31 6.74 -39.97 -5.14
C LEU A 31 5.38 -40.45 -4.61
N HIS A 32 4.34 -40.41 -5.43
CA HIS A 32 3.01 -40.96 -5.11
C HIS A 32 2.83 -42.41 -5.56
N ALA A 33 3.90 -43.11 -5.96
CA ALA A 33 3.89 -44.46 -6.49
C ALA A 33 2.97 -44.60 -7.73
N ILE A 34 2.93 -43.58 -8.60
CA ILE A 34 2.19 -43.58 -9.87
C ILE A 34 3.23 -43.68 -11.01
N THR A 35 3.00 -44.58 -11.95
CA THR A 35 3.88 -44.76 -13.11
C THR A 35 3.36 -43.97 -14.30
N LEU A 36 4.21 -43.12 -14.92
CA LEU A 36 3.90 -42.41 -16.16
C LEU A 36 4.33 -43.27 -17.37
N ALA A 37 3.41 -43.52 -18.28
CA ALA A 37 3.71 -44.11 -19.57
C ALA A 37 3.69 -43.01 -20.65
N CYS A 38 4.77 -42.96 -21.44
CA CYS A 38 4.94 -41.95 -22.49
C CYS A 38 4.44 -42.38 -23.86
N ASP A 39 4.06 -43.64 -24.06
CA ASP A 39 3.57 -44.16 -25.32
C ASP A 39 2.33 -45.08 -25.10
N THR A 40 1.39 -45.00 -26.03
CA THR A 40 0.14 -45.73 -25.97
C THR A 40 0.19 -47.08 -26.70
N GLN A 41 1.30 -47.43 -27.33
CA GLN A 41 1.40 -48.61 -28.19
C GLN A 41 1.66 -49.93 -27.42
N ASP A 42 2.11 -49.87 -26.15
CA ASP A 42 2.58 -51.05 -25.41
C ASP A 42 1.79 -51.35 -24.09
N PHE A 43 0.48 -51.07 -24.08
CA PHE A 43 -0.26 -51.44 -22.87
C PHE A 43 -0.53 -52.94 -22.81
N ARG A 44 0.20 -53.64 -21.95
CA ARG A 44 -0.18 -55.01 -21.52
C ARG A 44 -1.49 -54.98 -20.70
N GLU A 45 -1.73 -53.86 -19.98
CA GLU A 45 -2.97 -53.59 -19.22
C GLU A 45 -3.45 -52.16 -19.53
N PRO A 46 -4.77 -51.90 -19.57
CA PRO A 46 -5.29 -50.57 -19.82
C PRO A 46 -4.81 -49.59 -18.75
N PRO A 47 -4.43 -48.34 -19.09
CA PRO A 47 -4.03 -47.36 -18.13
C PRO A 47 -5.20 -47.02 -17.19
N ALA A 48 -4.85 -46.64 -15.94
CA ALA A 48 -5.87 -46.27 -14.96
C ALA A 48 -6.51 -44.89 -15.29
N LEU A 49 -5.77 -44.05 -16.04
CA LEU A 49 -6.17 -42.69 -16.35
C LEU A 49 -5.43 -42.22 -17.61
N ILE A 50 -6.13 -41.50 -18.49
CA ILE A 50 -5.57 -40.76 -19.61
C ILE A 50 -5.61 -39.28 -19.27
N ILE A 51 -4.46 -38.61 -19.34
CA ILE A 51 -4.27 -37.21 -18.97
C ILE A 51 -4.16 -36.39 -20.27
N GLU A 52 -5.10 -35.49 -20.49
CA GLU A 52 -5.04 -34.54 -21.60
C GLU A 52 -4.19 -33.34 -21.20
N GLY A 53 -2.96 -33.32 -21.69
CA GLY A 53 -2.00 -32.24 -21.49
C GLY A 53 -2.22 -31.06 -22.42
N LYS A 54 -1.35 -30.08 -22.30
CA LYS A 54 -1.32 -28.91 -23.21
C LYS A 54 -0.39 -29.21 -24.40
N MET A 55 -0.57 -28.47 -25.48
CA MET A 55 0.29 -28.54 -26.68
C MET A 55 0.41 -29.96 -27.24
N MET A 56 -0.70 -30.71 -27.32
CA MET A 56 -0.73 -32.00 -28.02
C MET A 56 -0.36 -31.82 -29.48
N SER A 57 0.46 -32.74 -29.99
CA SER A 57 0.71 -32.83 -31.43
C SER A 57 -0.53 -33.31 -32.17
N PRO A 58 -0.64 -33.08 -33.52
CA PRO A 58 -1.76 -33.61 -34.30
C PRO A 58 -1.95 -35.13 -34.14
N TYR A 59 -0.84 -35.88 -34.06
CA TYR A 59 -0.85 -37.31 -33.81
C TYR A 59 -1.47 -37.66 -32.44
N GLN A 60 -1.07 -36.95 -31.38
CA GLN A 60 -1.62 -37.14 -30.04
C GLN A 60 -3.09 -36.76 -29.95
N GLN A 61 -3.56 -35.77 -30.72
CA GLN A 61 -4.99 -35.44 -30.80
C GLN A 61 -5.83 -36.57 -31.40
N ILE A 62 -5.40 -37.14 -32.53
CA ILE A 62 -6.02 -38.28 -33.18
C ILE A 62 -6.03 -39.47 -32.20
N GLN A 63 -4.93 -39.70 -31.51
CA GLN A 63 -4.80 -40.77 -30.52
C GLN A 63 -5.74 -40.57 -29.30
N SER A 64 -5.91 -39.32 -28.83
CA SER A 64 -6.86 -38.99 -27.77
C SER A 64 -8.30 -39.32 -28.19
N GLU A 65 -8.69 -38.92 -29.41
CA GLU A 65 -10.03 -39.24 -29.97
C GLU A 65 -10.27 -40.73 -30.07
N GLU A 66 -9.32 -41.52 -30.61
CA GLU A 66 -9.43 -42.96 -30.68
C GLU A 66 -9.57 -43.64 -29.31
N LEU A 67 -8.78 -43.24 -28.34
CA LEU A 67 -8.82 -43.78 -26.98
C LEU A 67 -10.13 -43.42 -26.28
N TYR A 68 -10.67 -42.25 -26.54
CA TYR A 68 -11.95 -41.79 -26.01
C TYR A 68 -13.12 -42.61 -26.61
N GLU A 69 -13.14 -42.79 -27.94
CA GLU A 69 -14.16 -43.60 -28.62
C GLU A 69 -14.15 -45.07 -28.15
N LYS A 70 -12.95 -45.63 -27.98
CA LYS A 70 -12.75 -47.00 -27.50
C LYS A 70 -13.03 -47.17 -26.00
N LYS A 71 -13.27 -46.10 -25.25
CA LYS A 71 -13.48 -46.07 -23.79
C LYS A 71 -12.42 -46.84 -23.01
N VAL A 72 -11.13 -46.67 -23.39
CA VAL A 72 -10.02 -47.45 -22.85
C VAL A 72 -9.81 -47.14 -21.35
N ALA A 73 -9.89 -45.88 -20.94
CA ALA A 73 -9.77 -45.41 -19.57
C ALA A 73 -10.50 -44.07 -19.35
N PRO A 74 -10.69 -43.65 -18.10
CA PRO A 74 -11.18 -42.31 -17.79
C PRO A 74 -10.20 -41.25 -18.28
N PHE A 75 -10.76 -40.12 -18.75
CA PHE A 75 -9.98 -38.92 -19.17
C PHE A 75 -10.03 -37.85 -18.09
N VAL A 76 -8.93 -37.14 -17.92
CA VAL A 76 -8.83 -35.98 -17.03
C VAL A 76 -7.93 -34.91 -17.66
N SER A 77 -8.29 -33.66 -17.48
CA SER A 77 -7.41 -32.54 -17.85
C SER A 77 -6.16 -32.53 -16.97
N ILE A 78 -5.01 -32.23 -17.57
CA ILE A 78 -3.74 -32.03 -16.88
C ILE A 78 -3.88 -31.01 -15.73
N ASP A 79 -4.67 -29.95 -15.90
CA ASP A 79 -4.85 -28.89 -14.92
C ASP A 79 -5.32 -29.44 -13.56
N VAL A 80 -6.20 -30.45 -13.57
CA VAL A 80 -6.70 -31.10 -12.35
C VAL A 80 -5.60 -31.89 -11.64
N LEU A 81 -4.77 -32.59 -12.40
CA LEU A 81 -3.69 -33.39 -11.82
C LEU A 81 -2.55 -32.50 -11.33
N GLU A 82 -2.20 -31.45 -12.08
CA GLU A 82 -1.22 -30.42 -11.68
C GLU A 82 -1.61 -29.78 -10.34
N GLU A 83 -2.87 -29.40 -10.18
CA GLU A 83 -3.38 -28.84 -8.92
C GLU A 83 -3.28 -29.84 -7.76
N LEU A 84 -3.64 -31.11 -8.00
CA LEU A 84 -3.53 -32.16 -6.98
C LEU A 84 -2.07 -32.43 -6.59
N LEU A 85 -1.16 -32.49 -7.54
CA LEU A 85 0.28 -32.67 -7.27
C LEU A 85 0.83 -31.48 -6.52
N ALA A 86 0.52 -30.26 -6.93
CA ALA A 86 0.97 -29.04 -6.28
C ALA A 86 0.51 -28.93 -4.82
N ARG A 87 -0.73 -29.34 -4.52
CA ARG A 87 -1.26 -29.38 -3.14
C ARG A 87 -0.62 -30.45 -2.25
N ASN A 88 -0.02 -31.47 -2.84
CA ASN A 88 0.57 -32.61 -2.13
C ASN A 88 2.11 -32.63 -2.17
N ILE A 89 2.74 -31.53 -2.63
CA ILE A 89 4.20 -31.40 -2.60
C ILE A 89 4.68 -31.41 -1.15
N HIS A 90 5.71 -32.21 -0.89
CA HIS A 90 6.42 -32.18 0.39
C HIS A 90 7.36 -30.98 0.41
N GLU A 91 6.86 -29.83 0.92
CA GLU A 91 7.52 -28.53 0.84
C GLU A 91 8.96 -28.54 1.34
N GLU A 92 9.21 -29.13 2.52
CA GLU A 92 10.56 -29.17 3.13
C GLU A 92 11.55 -29.98 2.28
N SER A 93 11.12 -31.10 1.72
CA SER A 93 11.95 -31.93 0.83
C SER A 93 12.29 -31.20 -0.45
N LEU A 94 11.33 -30.52 -1.06
CA LEU A 94 11.53 -29.72 -2.27
C LEU A 94 12.53 -28.57 -2.02
N LEU A 95 12.31 -27.80 -0.96
CA LEU A 95 13.18 -26.68 -0.60
C LEU A 95 14.61 -27.15 -0.31
N MET A 96 14.75 -28.27 0.41
CA MET A 96 16.07 -28.87 0.68
C MET A 96 16.74 -29.35 -0.61
N ALA A 97 16.01 -30.04 -1.49
CA ALA A 97 16.54 -30.53 -2.75
C ALA A 97 17.01 -29.37 -3.65
N LEU A 98 16.20 -28.30 -3.80
CA LEU A 98 16.55 -27.13 -4.58
C LEU A 98 17.74 -26.35 -3.98
N LYS A 99 17.81 -26.23 -2.66
CA LYS A 99 18.92 -25.59 -1.96
C LYS A 99 20.24 -26.35 -2.13
N LEU A 100 20.20 -27.69 -2.12
CA LEU A 100 21.39 -28.55 -2.27
C LEU A 100 21.82 -28.65 -3.74
N SER A 101 20.87 -28.87 -4.67
CA SER A 101 21.18 -29.02 -6.09
C SER A 101 21.61 -27.71 -6.74
N ARG A 102 21.11 -26.57 -6.22
CA ARG A 102 21.24 -25.23 -6.83
C ARG A 102 20.77 -25.22 -8.29
N ASP A 103 19.82 -26.07 -8.62
CA ASP A 103 19.23 -26.17 -9.95
C ASP A 103 18.34 -24.98 -10.22
N LYS A 104 18.83 -24.05 -11.04
CA LYS A 104 18.14 -22.81 -11.36
C LYS A 104 16.97 -23.02 -12.31
N GLU A 105 17.09 -23.93 -13.25
CA GLU A 105 16.02 -24.17 -14.24
C GLU A 105 14.81 -24.80 -13.54
N ARG A 106 15.06 -25.75 -12.65
CA ARG A 106 14.03 -26.37 -11.81
C ARG A 106 13.37 -25.34 -10.89
N LEU A 107 14.14 -24.46 -10.23
CA LEU A 107 13.61 -23.40 -9.41
C LEU A 107 12.73 -22.42 -10.22
N LEU A 108 13.18 -22.02 -11.40
CA LEU A 108 12.40 -21.15 -12.31
C LEU A 108 11.09 -21.81 -12.76
N ALA A 109 11.12 -23.13 -13.06
CA ALA A 109 9.91 -23.87 -13.42
C ALA A 109 8.88 -23.84 -12.27
N PHE A 110 9.32 -24.03 -11.02
CA PHE A 110 8.44 -23.90 -9.85
C PHE A 110 7.92 -22.48 -9.63
N LEU A 111 8.75 -21.46 -9.77
CA LEU A 111 8.31 -20.05 -9.64
C LEU A 111 7.29 -19.64 -10.69
N LYS A 112 7.28 -20.29 -11.86
CA LYS A 112 6.24 -20.10 -12.89
C LYS A 112 4.97 -20.93 -12.66
N ASN A 113 4.99 -21.87 -11.71
CA ASN A 113 3.87 -22.76 -11.42
C ASN A 113 2.79 -22.05 -10.60
N ARG A 114 1.67 -21.72 -11.23
CA ARG A 114 0.53 -21.03 -10.59
C ARG A 114 -0.25 -21.92 -9.60
N ALA A 115 -0.08 -23.24 -9.65
CA ALA A 115 -0.80 -24.17 -8.80
C ALA A 115 -0.19 -24.31 -7.39
N LEU A 116 1.01 -23.78 -7.14
CA LEU A 116 1.64 -23.79 -5.83
C LEU A 116 0.89 -22.91 -4.83
N SER A 117 1.02 -23.22 -3.54
CA SER A 117 0.58 -22.33 -2.46
C SER A 117 1.39 -21.03 -2.44
N ASP A 118 0.77 -19.92 -2.00
CA ASP A 118 1.47 -18.64 -1.89
C ASP A 118 2.64 -18.72 -0.91
N SER A 119 2.48 -19.45 0.19
CA SER A 119 3.51 -19.68 1.18
C SER A 119 4.74 -20.38 0.58
N LEU A 120 4.53 -21.48 -0.15
CA LEU A 120 5.63 -22.21 -0.79
C LEU A 120 6.30 -21.34 -1.86
N PHE A 121 5.51 -20.63 -2.66
CA PHE A 121 6.06 -19.71 -3.66
C PHE A 121 7.00 -18.67 -3.04
N LEU A 122 6.60 -18.01 -1.94
CA LEU A 122 7.44 -17.01 -1.27
C LEU A 122 8.74 -17.62 -0.71
N ARG A 123 8.67 -18.85 -0.19
CA ARG A 123 9.85 -19.58 0.27
C ARG A 123 10.81 -19.93 -0.88
N LEU A 124 10.27 -20.31 -2.04
CA LEU A 124 11.04 -20.57 -3.27
C LEU A 124 11.65 -19.29 -3.82
N LEU A 125 10.90 -18.18 -3.84
CA LEU A 125 11.38 -16.87 -4.25
C LEU A 125 12.58 -16.42 -3.41
N GLY A 126 12.58 -16.72 -2.11
CA GLY A 126 13.71 -16.47 -1.22
C GLY A 126 14.98 -17.27 -1.55
N LEU A 127 14.89 -18.33 -2.35
CA LEU A 127 16.05 -19.10 -2.83
C LEU A 127 16.61 -18.56 -4.16
N TYR A 128 15.87 -17.68 -4.85
CA TYR A 128 16.29 -17.16 -6.13
C TYR A 128 17.40 -16.13 -5.99
N ASP A 129 18.46 -16.32 -6.76
CA ASP A 129 19.63 -15.45 -6.80
C ASP A 129 19.57 -14.53 -8.03
N PHE A 130 19.38 -13.24 -7.78
CA PHE A 130 19.34 -12.19 -8.82
C PHE A 130 20.72 -11.87 -9.41
N ARG A 131 21.81 -12.50 -8.93
CA ARG A 131 23.19 -12.33 -9.37
C ARG A 131 23.71 -10.90 -9.31
N GLY A 132 23.20 -10.11 -8.39
CA GLY A 132 23.59 -8.73 -8.24
C GLY A 132 22.94 -7.76 -9.22
N GLU A 133 22.09 -8.24 -10.10
CA GLU A 133 21.35 -7.47 -11.09
C GLU A 133 19.96 -7.07 -10.57
N ASP A 134 19.31 -6.12 -11.22
CA ASP A 134 17.99 -5.63 -10.81
C ASP A 134 16.86 -6.59 -11.26
N PHE A 135 15.66 -6.34 -10.78
CA PHE A 135 14.43 -7.12 -11.05
C PHE A 135 14.14 -7.34 -12.54
N PHE A 136 14.51 -6.42 -13.40
CA PHE A 136 14.17 -6.43 -14.82
C PHE A 136 15.42 -6.35 -15.74
N GLU A 137 16.62 -6.55 -15.20
CA GLU A 137 17.88 -6.39 -15.92
C GLU A 137 18.08 -7.47 -17.00
N ASN A 138 17.74 -8.71 -16.70
CA ASN A 138 17.85 -9.84 -17.62
C ASN A 138 16.53 -10.62 -17.71
N ASP A 139 16.42 -11.53 -18.71
CA ASP A 139 15.20 -12.27 -18.99
C ASP A 139 14.77 -13.18 -17.83
N ALA A 140 15.70 -13.83 -17.14
CA ALA A 140 15.38 -14.70 -16.02
C ALA A 140 14.85 -13.90 -14.81
N ASN A 141 15.48 -12.78 -14.45
CA ASN A 141 15.02 -11.87 -13.40
C ASN A 141 13.65 -11.29 -13.75
N ARG A 142 13.47 -10.91 -15.03
CA ARG A 142 12.19 -10.38 -15.55
C ARG A 142 11.07 -11.40 -15.43
N ASP A 143 11.32 -12.65 -15.81
CA ASP A 143 10.36 -13.75 -15.69
C ASP A 143 9.94 -14.02 -14.24
N VAL A 144 10.90 -14.06 -13.33
CA VAL A 144 10.63 -14.24 -11.88
C VAL A 144 9.84 -13.06 -11.33
N SER A 145 10.26 -11.84 -11.66
CA SER A 145 9.57 -10.63 -11.22
C SER A 145 8.13 -10.57 -11.72
N ALA A 146 7.91 -10.91 -12.99
CA ALA A 146 6.58 -11.02 -13.56
C ALA A 146 5.74 -12.10 -12.85
N ALA A 147 6.32 -13.26 -12.56
CA ALA A 147 5.60 -14.37 -11.92
C ALA A 147 5.06 -13.96 -10.52
N PHE A 148 5.86 -13.29 -9.69
CA PHE A 148 5.35 -12.88 -8.38
C PHE A 148 4.43 -11.65 -8.45
N ILE A 149 4.64 -10.70 -9.37
CA ILE A 149 3.69 -9.61 -9.58
C ILE A 149 2.34 -10.15 -10.03
N GLU A 150 2.30 -11.03 -11.04
CA GLU A 150 1.07 -11.67 -11.51
C GLU A 150 0.32 -12.43 -10.42
N ARG A 151 1.07 -13.03 -9.48
CA ARG A 151 0.48 -13.83 -8.41
C ARG A 151 -0.20 -12.97 -7.35
N PHE A 152 0.42 -11.86 -6.96
CA PHE A 152 -0.02 -11.07 -5.82
C PHE A 152 -0.68 -9.74 -6.18
N TYR A 153 -0.56 -9.26 -7.43
CA TYR A 153 -1.19 -8.02 -7.87
C TYR A 153 -2.58 -8.25 -8.45
N LYS A 154 -3.62 -7.93 -7.67
CA LYS A 154 -5.02 -8.28 -7.99
C LYS A 154 -5.63 -7.60 -9.21
N ASN A 155 -5.10 -6.47 -9.67
CA ASN A 155 -5.68 -5.66 -10.75
C ASN A 155 -4.85 -5.67 -12.05
N ILE A 156 -4.00 -6.68 -12.22
CA ILE A 156 -3.08 -6.76 -13.35
C ILE A 156 -3.80 -6.81 -14.71
N GLU A 157 -4.99 -7.40 -14.76
CA GLU A 157 -5.79 -7.55 -15.99
C GLU A 157 -6.13 -6.22 -16.67
N ARG A 158 -6.16 -5.12 -15.90
CA ARG A 158 -6.43 -3.77 -16.40
C ARG A 158 -5.19 -3.04 -16.93
N ASN A 159 -4.01 -3.54 -16.64
CA ASN A 159 -2.73 -2.89 -16.89
C ASN A 159 -1.80 -3.84 -17.64
N HIS A 160 -2.04 -4.03 -18.93
CA HIS A 160 -1.20 -4.90 -19.77
C HIS A 160 0.29 -4.56 -19.62
N ASN A 161 1.10 -5.58 -19.37
CA ASN A 161 2.56 -5.52 -19.22
C ASN A 161 3.09 -4.79 -17.97
N VAL A 162 2.24 -4.38 -17.02
CA VAL A 162 2.70 -3.76 -15.78
C VAL A 162 3.56 -4.72 -14.93
N GLN A 163 3.33 -6.03 -15.07
CA GLN A 163 4.13 -7.07 -14.42
C GLN A 163 5.59 -7.09 -14.88
N TYR A 164 5.91 -6.51 -16.03
CA TYR A 164 7.27 -6.43 -16.57
C TYR A 164 7.96 -5.10 -16.28
N ALA A 165 7.46 -4.34 -15.32
CA ALA A 165 8.00 -3.04 -14.98
C ALA A 165 8.02 -2.82 -13.46
N THR A 166 8.94 -1.98 -12.99
CA THR A 166 9.06 -1.58 -11.57
C THR A 166 7.75 -0.99 -11.02
N LEU A 167 6.93 -0.36 -11.86
CA LEU A 167 5.60 0.12 -11.50
C LEU A 167 4.72 -1.00 -10.94
N GLY A 168 4.84 -2.22 -11.46
CA GLY A 168 4.12 -3.39 -10.93
C GLY A 168 4.48 -3.70 -9.50
N LEU A 169 5.76 -3.57 -9.12
CA LEU A 169 6.22 -3.75 -7.74
C LEU A 169 5.69 -2.67 -6.80
N VAL A 170 5.68 -1.41 -7.25
CA VAL A 170 5.13 -0.29 -6.47
C VAL A 170 3.63 -0.50 -6.21
N HIS A 171 2.89 -0.89 -7.24
CA HIS A 171 1.45 -1.19 -7.10
C HIS A 171 1.19 -2.41 -6.21
N LEU A 172 2.01 -3.45 -6.34
CA LEU A 172 1.93 -4.64 -5.49
C LEU A 172 2.08 -4.28 -4.01
N VAL A 173 3.12 -3.51 -3.67
CA VAL A 173 3.35 -3.04 -2.30
C VAL A 173 2.18 -2.20 -1.81
N ALA A 174 1.67 -1.27 -2.61
CA ALA A 174 0.57 -0.40 -2.21
C ALA A 174 -0.76 -1.13 -1.96
N GLN A 175 -0.98 -2.30 -2.58
CA GLN A 175 -2.24 -3.04 -2.50
C GLN A 175 -2.22 -4.24 -1.57
N THR A 176 -1.03 -4.76 -1.25
CA THR A 176 -0.93 -5.95 -0.39
C THR A 176 -1.29 -5.62 1.05
N SER A 177 -1.89 -6.59 1.74
CA SER A 177 -2.04 -6.58 3.20
C SER A 177 -1.25 -7.75 3.83
N ASP A 178 -0.44 -8.45 3.05
CA ASP A 178 0.30 -9.64 3.49
C ASP A 178 1.70 -9.25 4.02
N PRO A 179 1.94 -9.31 5.34
CA PRO A 179 3.23 -8.98 5.93
C PRO A 179 4.34 -9.95 5.50
N LEU A 180 4.01 -11.22 5.17
CA LEU A 180 5.00 -12.20 4.72
C LEU A 180 5.55 -11.84 3.33
N LEU A 181 4.67 -11.35 2.44
CA LEU A 181 5.09 -10.83 1.13
C LEU A 181 6.03 -9.65 1.28
N LEU A 182 5.68 -8.65 2.13
CA LEU A 182 6.56 -7.50 2.38
C LEU A 182 7.91 -7.92 2.96
N GLN A 183 7.90 -8.87 3.91
CA GLN A 183 9.12 -9.41 4.51
C GLN A 183 9.99 -10.13 3.47
N THR A 184 9.37 -10.92 2.59
CA THR A 184 10.09 -11.60 1.51
C THR A 184 10.71 -10.61 0.53
N LEU A 185 9.94 -9.60 0.11
CA LEU A 185 10.43 -8.57 -0.83
C LEU A 185 11.67 -7.86 -0.29
N VAL A 186 11.66 -7.41 0.96
CA VAL A 186 12.80 -6.70 1.56
C VAL A 186 14.07 -7.58 1.63
N GLN A 187 13.91 -8.91 1.67
CA GLN A 187 15.04 -9.85 1.68
C GLN A 187 15.61 -10.12 0.29
N LEU A 188 14.90 -9.80 -0.78
CA LEU A 188 15.40 -9.98 -2.15
C LEU A 188 16.63 -9.10 -2.41
N GLU A 189 17.61 -9.68 -3.11
CA GLU A 189 18.93 -9.04 -3.30
C GLU A 189 18.85 -7.62 -3.88
N PRO A 190 18.03 -7.30 -4.90
CA PRO A 190 17.94 -5.93 -5.43
C PRO A 190 17.52 -4.90 -4.39
N LEU A 191 16.55 -5.23 -3.52
CA LEU A 191 16.11 -4.34 -2.45
C LEU A 191 17.10 -4.28 -1.28
N ARG A 192 17.72 -5.42 -0.93
CA ARG A 192 18.78 -5.45 0.09
C ARG A 192 19.96 -4.55 -0.26
N LYS A 193 20.39 -4.56 -1.52
CA LYS A 193 21.45 -3.66 -2.00
C LYS A 193 21.05 -2.18 -1.94
N ALA A 194 19.77 -1.89 -2.15
CA ALA A 194 19.26 -0.53 -2.14
C ALA A 194 19.00 0.01 -0.71
N LEU A 195 19.13 -0.79 0.35
CA LEU A 195 18.85 -0.35 1.72
C LEU A 195 19.67 0.88 2.15
N GLN A 196 20.93 0.95 1.75
CA GLN A 196 21.82 2.06 2.09
C GLN A 196 21.91 3.14 1.01
N ASN A 197 21.09 3.02 -0.05
CA ASN A 197 21.11 3.99 -1.13
C ASN A 197 20.34 5.25 -0.72
N GLU A 198 20.98 6.41 -0.85
CA GLU A 198 20.36 7.72 -0.58
C GLU A 198 19.86 8.39 -1.86
N GLU A 199 20.38 7.98 -3.02
CA GLU A 199 19.98 8.53 -4.30
C GLU A 199 18.61 7.96 -4.72
N LYS A 200 17.82 8.81 -5.37
CA LYS A 200 16.50 8.42 -5.89
C LYS A 200 16.64 7.30 -6.91
N SER A 201 16.18 6.13 -6.54
CA SER A 201 16.09 4.95 -7.40
C SER A 201 14.71 4.32 -7.29
N ALA A 202 14.37 3.49 -8.27
CA ALA A 202 13.12 2.75 -8.24
C ALA A 202 13.04 1.81 -7.02
N ASN A 203 14.14 1.14 -6.69
CA ASN A 203 14.23 0.23 -5.54
C ASN A 203 14.11 0.97 -4.21
N LEU A 204 14.73 2.16 -4.08
CA LEU A 204 14.52 3.01 -2.90
C LEU A 204 13.05 3.43 -2.77
N SER A 205 12.38 3.77 -3.86
CA SER A 205 10.95 4.12 -3.83
C SER A 205 10.08 2.96 -3.35
N ILE A 206 10.39 1.71 -3.73
CA ILE A 206 9.72 0.52 -3.22
C ILE A 206 9.99 0.35 -1.73
N LEU A 207 11.24 0.50 -1.28
CA LEU A 207 11.59 0.39 0.14
C LEU A 207 10.90 1.47 0.99
N LEU A 208 10.82 2.72 0.51
CA LEU A 208 10.08 3.80 1.17
C LEU A 208 8.59 3.50 1.28
N SER A 209 8.01 2.89 0.23
CA SER A 209 6.61 2.43 0.26
C SER A 209 6.41 1.31 1.29
N ILE A 210 7.35 0.36 1.40
CA ILE A 210 7.32 -0.69 2.43
C ILE A 210 7.49 -0.08 3.83
N ALA A 211 8.42 0.87 4.00
CA ALA A 211 8.66 1.53 5.29
C ALA A 211 7.43 2.29 5.81
N SER A 212 6.62 2.87 4.91
CA SER A 212 5.37 3.56 5.25
C SER A 212 4.16 2.64 5.33
N HIS A 213 4.29 1.37 4.91
CA HIS A 213 3.16 0.46 4.78
C HIS A 213 2.64 0.01 6.16
N PRO A 214 1.32 0.08 6.45
CA PRO A 214 0.78 -0.30 7.77
C PRO A 214 0.99 -1.78 8.12
N ALA A 215 1.11 -2.69 7.14
CA ALA A 215 1.39 -4.10 7.36
C ALA A 215 2.91 -4.43 7.47
N ALA A 216 3.79 -3.42 7.47
CA ALA A 216 5.22 -3.66 7.70
C ALA A 216 5.45 -4.17 9.12
N SER A 217 6.01 -5.38 9.25
CA SER A 217 6.27 -6.00 10.55
C SER A 217 7.38 -5.28 11.32
N GLU A 218 7.41 -5.47 12.65
CA GLU A 218 8.47 -4.92 13.49
C GLU A 218 9.88 -5.35 13.04
N ASP A 219 10.04 -6.55 12.48
CA ASP A 219 11.32 -7.03 11.95
C ASP A 219 11.77 -6.24 10.72
N ILE A 220 10.83 -5.86 9.85
CA ILE A 220 11.11 -4.97 8.71
C ILE A 220 11.55 -3.59 9.20
N LEU A 221 10.81 -3.02 10.16
CA LEU A 221 11.16 -1.73 10.75
C LEU A 221 12.53 -1.78 11.43
N ALA A 222 12.83 -2.85 12.18
CA ALA A 222 14.13 -3.06 12.82
C ALA A 222 15.27 -3.20 11.79
N LEU A 223 15.01 -3.83 10.65
CA LEU A 223 15.97 -3.89 9.55
C LEU A 223 16.28 -2.50 8.99
N PHE A 224 15.25 -1.67 8.76
CA PHE A 224 15.42 -0.32 8.26
C PHE A 224 16.15 0.59 9.27
N VAL A 225 15.86 0.45 10.56
CA VAL A 225 16.57 1.19 11.61
C VAL A 225 18.06 0.80 11.65
N LYS A 226 18.37 -0.49 11.47
CA LYS A 226 19.75 -0.99 11.58
C LYS A 226 20.58 -0.76 10.32
N ASN A 227 19.99 -0.98 9.14
CA ASN A 227 20.69 -1.06 7.86
C ASN A 227 20.16 -0.11 6.80
N GLY A 228 19.10 0.65 7.09
CA GLY A 228 18.47 1.55 6.13
C GLY A 228 19.23 2.87 6.00
N SER A 229 19.09 3.48 4.82
CA SER A 229 19.56 4.86 4.57
C SER A 229 18.74 5.87 5.39
N LEU A 230 19.26 7.09 5.50
CA LEU A 230 18.61 8.18 6.23
C LEU A 230 17.13 8.38 5.85
N PRO A 231 16.72 8.40 4.56
CA PRO A 231 15.30 8.48 4.19
C PRO A 231 14.42 7.38 4.78
N LEU A 232 14.91 6.13 4.83
CA LEU A 232 14.17 5.00 5.41
C LEU A 232 14.03 5.14 6.92
N GLN A 233 15.12 5.51 7.61
CA GLN A 233 15.11 5.73 9.05
C GLN A 233 14.17 6.88 9.45
N LYS A 234 14.10 7.95 8.66
CA LYS A 234 13.18 9.08 8.88
C LYS A 234 11.72 8.64 8.78
N ILE A 235 11.35 7.80 7.80
CA ILE A 235 9.98 7.28 7.70
C ILE A 235 9.64 6.43 8.93
N VAL A 236 10.55 5.52 9.33
CA VAL A 236 10.31 4.68 10.52
C VAL A 236 10.17 5.55 11.79
N ALA A 237 10.98 6.60 11.92
CA ALA A 237 10.91 7.54 13.05
C ALA A 237 9.56 8.24 13.18
N MET A 238 8.90 8.55 12.06
CA MET A 238 7.60 9.25 12.01
C MET A 238 6.39 8.33 12.22
N ARG A 239 6.55 7.01 12.24
CA ARG A 239 5.45 6.05 12.35
C ARG A 239 4.88 6.04 13.77
N GLU A 240 3.56 6.11 13.87
CA GLU A 240 2.85 6.01 15.16
C GLU A 240 2.99 4.62 15.81
N ASP A 241 3.15 3.57 15.01
CA ASP A 241 3.35 2.19 15.47
C ASP A 241 4.82 1.82 15.68
N CYS A 242 5.76 2.78 15.60
CA CYS A 242 7.18 2.56 15.86
C CYS A 242 7.41 2.20 17.34
N PRO A 243 7.89 0.97 17.67
CA PRO A 243 8.11 0.58 19.05
C PRO A 243 9.16 1.44 19.75
N GLU A 244 8.99 1.69 21.04
CA GLU A 244 9.91 2.51 21.83
C GLU A 244 11.37 2.04 21.75
N ARG A 245 11.60 0.73 21.68
CA ARG A 245 12.95 0.18 21.48
C ARG A 245 13.62 0.65 20.18
N LEU A 246 12.83 0.82 19.11
CA LEU A 246 13.34 1.32 17.82
C LEU A 246 13.48 2.84 17.83
N GLN A 247 12.57 3.55 18.49
CA GLN A 247 12.71 4.99 18.70
C GLN A 247 14.02 5.32 19.46
N ASN A 248 14.37 4.57 20.50
CA ASN A 248 15.62 4.72 21.23
C ASN A 248 16.84 4.49 20.33
N LYS A 249 16.83 3.43 19.49
CA LYS A 249 17.93 3.19 18.54
C LYS A 249 18.08 4.30 17.51
N LEU A 250 16.96 4.83 17.01
CA LEU A 250 16.96 5.97 16.11
C LEU A 250 17.52 7.24 16.79
N TYR A 251 17.17 7.46 18.05
CA TYR A 251 17.74 8.57 18.82
C TYR A 251 19.26 8.44 19.01
N GLU A 252 19.76 7.22 19.24
CA GLU A 252 21.18 6.90 19.41
C GLU A 252 22.04 7.12 18.14
N THR A 253 21.43 7.30 16.97
CA THR A 253 22.16 7.63 15.73
C THR A 253 22.83 9.00 15.80
N ASN A 254 22.36 9.90 16.66
CA ASN A 254 22.77 11.30 16.78
C ASN A 254 22.58 12.13 15.51
N GLU A 255 21.68 11.68 14.60
CA GLU A 255 21.35 12.40 13.38
C GLU A 255 20.20 13.40 13.62
N ARG A 256 20.45 14.70 13.39
CA ARG A 256 19.47 15.78 13.61
C ARG A 256 18.18 15.57 12.84
N GLU A 257 18.25 15.12 11.60
CA GLU A 257 17.07 14.86 10.76
C GLU A 257 16.21 13.71 11.31
N ILE A 258 16.82 12.73 11.96
CA ILE A 258 16.10 11.65 12.64
C ILE A 258 15.44 12.16 13.91
N TRP A 259 16.14 13.00 14.70
CA TRP A 259 15.57 13.63 15.89
C TRP A 259 14.36 14.51 15.55
N GLU A 260 14.46 15.30 14.47
CA GLU A 260 13.34 16.07 13.96
C GLU A 260 12.16 15.15 13.55
N SER A 261 12.45 14.05 12.85
CA SER A 261 11.44 13.07 12.44
C SER A 261 10.78 12.38 13.63
N LEU A 262 11.56 11.97 14.64
CA LEU A 262 11.05 11.44 15.91
C LEU A 262 10.15 12.45 16.62
N SER A 263 10.53 13.73 16.62
CA SER A 263 9.77 14.79 17.28
C SER A 263 8.42 15.08 16.63
N LYS A 264 8.26 14.71 15.35
CA LYS A 264 6.99 14.77 14.62
C LYS A 264 6.09 13.53 14.84
N ASN A 265 6.60 12.50 15.51
CA ASN A 265 5.84 11.29 15.79
C ASN A 265 4.88 11.51 16.97
N PRO A 266 3.54 11.41 16.77
CA PRO A 266 2.57 11.58 17.86
C PRO A 266 2.72 10.56 19.00
N ALA A 267 3.24 9.36 18.68
CA ALA A 267 3.48 8.28 19.63
C ALA A 267 4.93 8.21 20.15
N LEU A 268 5.70 9.30 20.03
CA LEU A 268 7.05 9.38 20.59
C LEU A 268 7.02 9.07 22.09
N SER A 269 7.94 8.24 22.59
CA SER A 269 8.01 7.90 24.02
C SER A 269 8.22 9.16 24.89
N PHE A 270 7.66 9.14 26.10
CA PHE A 270 7.75 10.31 26.98
C PHE A 270 9.19 10.68 27.31
N ALA A 271 10.03 9.68 27.58
CA ALA A 271 11.44 9.89 27.91
C ALA A 271 12.22 10.56 26.77
N LEU A 272 11.95 10.18 25.51
CA LEU A 272 12.57 10.83 24.35
C LEU A 272 11.99 12.21 24.08
N ALA A 273 10.68 12.37 24.25
CA ALA A 273 10.03 13.66 24.09
C ALA A 273 10.60 14.71 25.07
N GLN A 274 10.87 14.35 26.34
CA GLN A 274 11.54 15.23 27.27
C GLN A 274 12.97 15.63 26.83
N LYS A 275 13.74 14.67 26.30
CA LYS A 275 15.10 14.95 25.80
C LYS A 275 15.12 15.88 24.59
N LEU A 276 14.11 15.74 23.72
CA LEU A 276 14.03 16.47 22.44
C LEU A 276 13.28 17.81 22.59
N ALA A 277 12.55 18.04 23.68
CA ALA A 277 11.70 19.22 23.88
C ALA A 277 12.46 20.55 23.75
N GLY A 278 13.71 20.62 24.21
CA GLY A 278 14.50 21.86 24.15
C GLY A 278 14.82 22.34 22.74
N GLU A 279 15.07 21.42 21.79
CA GLU A 279 15.44 21.77 20.41
C GLU A 279 14.25 21.62 19.44
N TYR A 280 13.38 20.59 19.68
CA TYR A 280 12.29 20.21 18.79
C TYR A 280 10.91 20.34 19.45
N GLY A 281 10.80 21.09 20.54
CA GLY A 281 9.56 21.24 21.30
C GLY A 281 8.38 21.75 20.49
N MET A 282 8.62 22.52 19.44
CA MET A 282 7.61 22.98 18.50
C MET A 282 6.83 21.82 17.85
N TYR A 283 7.52 20.78 17.36
CA TYR A 283 6.88 19.62 16.76
C TYR A 283 6.16 18.76 17.79
N ILE A 284 6.80 18.55 18.96
CA ILE A 284 6.23 17.76 20.04
C ILE A 284 4.94 18.42 20.56
N ALA A 285 4.97 19.74 20.74
CA ALA A 285 3.81 20.52 21.19
C ALA A 285 2.61 20.38 20.23
N ALA A 286 2.87 20.33 18.92
CA ALA A 286 1.81 20.31 17.90
C ALA A 286 1.09 18.97 17.75
N HIS A 287 1.72 17.84 18.11
CA HIS A 287 1.20 16.51 17.70
C HIS A 287 0.99 15.52 18.86
N ARG A 288 1.73 15.66 19.97
CA ARG A 288 1.71 14.68 21.05
C ARG A 288 0.49 14.88 21.97
N VAL A 289 -0.03 13.77 22.51
CA VAL A 289 -0.92 13.83 23.69
C VAL A 289 -0.09 14.24 24.90
N LEU A 290 -0.43 15.36 25.51
CA LEU A 290 0.31 15.97 26.60
C LEU A 290 -0.45 15.82 27.92
N ASP A 291 0.26 15.45 28.98
CA ASP A 291 -0.18 15.64 30.35
C ASP A 291 0.02 17.10 30.81
N GLU A 292 -0.53 17.45 31.96
CA GLU A 292 -0.46 18.81 32.50
C GLU A 292 0.99 19.27 32.74
N ALA A 293 1.86 18.38 33.23
CA ALA A 293 3.24 18.73 33.53
C ALA A 293 4.04 19.02 32.24
N PHE A 294 3.78 18.23 31.19
CA PHE A 294 4.45 18.44 29.91
C PHE A 294 3.89 19.64 29.15
N PHE A 295 2.59 19.90 29.28
CA PHE A 295 1.97 21.13 28.78
C PHE A 295 2.62 22.37 29.41
N GLU A 296 2.79 22.40 30.73
CA GLU A 296 3.48 23.51 31.41
C GLU A 296 4.91 23.72 30.93
N LEU A 297 5.65 22.64 30.71
CA LEU A 297 7.02 22.71 30.20
C LEU A 297 7.09 23.43 28.86
N LEU A 298 6.11 23.21 27.98
CA LEU A 298 6.09 23.76 26.60
C LEU A 298 5.31 25.09 26.52
N PHE A 299 4.49 25.43 27.51
CA PHE A 299 3.53 26.54 27.47
C PHE A 299 4.17 27.91 27.27
N SER A 300 5.35 28.14 27.86
CA SER A 300 6.00 29.45 27.78
C SER A 300 6.60 29.70 26.40
N GLU A 301 7.17 28.68 25.75
CA GLU A 301 8.00 28.84 24.57
C GLU A 301 7.29 28.41 23.27
N TYR A 302 6.40 27.41 23.36
CA TYR A 302 5.77 26.79 22.19
C TYR A 302 4.23 26.94 22.16
N ALA A 303 3.70 28.00 22.75
CA ALA A 303 2.25 28.22 22.84
C ALA A 303 1.52 28.20 21.49
N PRO A 304 1.99 28.80 20.38
CA PRO A 304 1.34 28.68 19.08
C PRO A 304 1.29 27.22 18.55
N SER A 305 2.36 26.46 18.78
CA SER A 305 2.40 25.04 18.39
C SER A 305 1.48 24.18 19.26
N LEU A 306 1.42 24.43 20.56
CA LEU A 306 0.42 23.82 21.44
C LEU A 306 -0.99 24.13 20.96
N ALA A 307 -1.28 25.37 20.59
CA ALA A 307 -2.61 25.77 20.09
C ALA A 307 -3.03 25.02 18.82
N CYS A 308 -2.09 24.57 17.98
CA CYS A 308 -2.35 23.70 16.82
C CYS A 308 -2.68 22.25 17.21
N ASN A 309 -2.36 21.80 18.44
CA ASN A 309 -2.46 20.42 18.85
C ASN A 309 -3.93 19.98 18.97
N PRO A 310 -4.41 19.01 18.16
CA PRO A 310 -5.80 18.59 18.18
C PRO A 310 -6.16 17.72 19.40
N THR A 311 -5.19 17.33 20.22
CA THR A 311 -5.43 16.47 21.39
C THR A 311 -5.60 17.25 22.69
N LEU A 312 -5.45 18.59 22.66
CA LEU A 312 -5.59 19.42 23.86
C LEU A 312 -7.02 19.45 24.39
N GLY A 313 -7.15 19.23 25.70
CA GLY A 313 -8.43 19.40 26.42
C GLY A 313 -8.86 20.85 26.54
N ALA A 314 -10.15 21.07 26.85
CA ALA A 314 -10.77 22.37 26.94
C ALA A 314 -10.04 23.34 27.88
N GLN A 315 -9.54 22.85 29.05
CA GLN A 315 -8.82 23.70 30.00
C GLN A 315 -7.49 24.21 29.44
N MET A 316 -6.72 23.35 28.75
CA MET A 316 -5.47 23.74 28.16
C MET A 316 -5.69 24.74 27.01
N GLN A 317 -6.73 24.54 26.18
CA GLN A 317 -7.12 25.48 25.15
C GLN A 317 -7.50 26.87 25.76
N LEU A 318 -8.25 26.88 26.88
CA LEU A 318 -8.63 28.11 27.55
C LEU A 318 -7.40 28.88 28.10
N ARG A 319 -6.47 28.15 28.69
CA ARG A 319 -5.21 28.75 29.18
C ARG A 319 -4.38 29.37 28.05
N LEU A 320 -4.33 28.71 26.89
CA LEU A 320 -3.68 29.27 25.70
C LEU A 320 -4.40 30.55 25.23
N PHE A 321 -5.72 30.55 25.19
CA PHE A 321 -6.51 31.74 24.86
C PHE A 321 -6.25 32.92 25.79
N GLU A 322 -6.01 32.66 27.08
CA GLU A 322 -5.72 33.68 28.11
C GLU A 322 -4.38 34.38 27.91
N LYS A 323 -3.45 33.79 27.10
CA LYS A 323 -2.20 34.46 26.70
C LYS A 323 -2.45 35.73 25.88
N ASN A 324 -3.57 35.79 25.20
CA ASN A 324 -3.99 36.94 24.38
C ASN A 324 -2.93 37.36 23.33
N GLU A 325 -2.32 36.37 22.71
CA GLU A 325 -1.32 36.53 21.63
C GLU A 325 -1.99 36.19 20.29
N PHE A 326 -1.77 36.99 19.26
CA PHE A 326 -2.41 36.81 17.95
C PHE A 326 -2.10 35.44 17.34
N GLU A 327 -0.83 35.00 17.37
CA GLU A 327 -0.39 33.70 16.82
C GLU A 327 -1.07 32.51 17.50
N VAL A 328 -1.30 32.61 18.81
CA VAL A 328 -2.01 31.60 19.60
C VAL A 328 -3.49 31.58 19.25
N ASP A 329 -4.13 32.76 19.19
CA ASP A 329 -5.55 32.91 18.84
C ASP A 329 -5.82 32.38 17.42
N TYR A 330 -4.95 32.71 16.46
CA TYR A 330 -5.06 32.21 15.09
C TYR A 330 -4.85 30.70 15.00
N ALA A 331 -3.89 30.16 15.75
CA ALA A 331 -3.66 28.72 15.81
C ALA A 331 -4.85 27.98 16.44
N LEU A 332 -5.40 28.47 17.53
CA LEU A 332 -6.63 27.95 18.16
C LEU A 332 -7.82 27.98 17.20
N ALA A 333 -8.00 29.11 16.48
CA ALA A 333 -9.07 29.27 15.49
C ALA A 333 -8.96 28.26 14.33
N SER A 334 -7.72 27.91 13.96
CA SER A 334 -7.42 26.93 12.90
C SER A 334 -7.47 25.49 13.40
N ASN A 335 -7.46 25.25 14.72
CA ASN A 335 -7.44 23.91 15.30
C ASN A 335 -8.77 23.18 15.05
N GLY A 336 -8.70 22.05 14.30
CA GLY A 336 -9.87 21.24 13.98
C GLY A 336 -10.56 20.56 15.19
N ALA A 337 -10.01 20.68 16.40
CA ALA A 337 -10.57 20.20 17.67
C ALA A 337 -10.89 21.34 18.64
N ILE A 338 -11.05 22.58 18.14
CA ILE A 338 -11.43 23.72 18.97
C ILE A 338 -12.76 23.49 19.71
N GLU A 339 -12.80 23.86 20.99
CA GLU A 339 -14.01 23.81 21.78
C GLU A 339 -15.03 24.88 21.37
N SER A 340 -16.31 24.52 21.31
CA SER A 340 -17.38 25.42 20.81
C SER A 340 -17.49 26.71 21.64
N ALA A 341 -17.30 26.63 22.96
CA ALA A 341 -17.30 27.80 23.84
C ALA A 341 -16.14 28.76 23.56
N LEU A 342 -15.00 28.23 23.13
CA LEU A 342 -13.81 29.01 22.80
C LEU A 342 -13.94 29.68 21.43
N TRP A 343 -14.61 29.02 20.47
CA TRP A 343 -14.91 29.56 19.15
C TRP A 343 -15.62 30.93 19.23
N GLU A 344 -16.65 31.03 20.09
CA GLU A 344 -17.38 32.28 20.31
C GLU A 344 -16.52 33.36 20.98
N LYS A 345 -15.70 32.99 21.96
CA LYS A 345 -14.79 33.91 22.63
C LYS A 345 -13.72 34.49 21.70
N LEU A 346 -13.16 33.68 20.82
CA LEU A 346 -12.21 34.11 19.81
C LEU A 346 -12.85 35.06 18.78
N LEU A 347 -14.07 34.75 18.34
CA LEU A 347 -14.82 35.61 17.44
C LEU A 347 -15.09 36.99 18.08
N ALA A 348 -15.40 37.03 19.38
CA ALA A 348 -15.67 38.26 20.14
C ALA A 348 -14.44 39.19 20.25
N LYS A 349 -13.19 38.67 20.05
CA LYS A 349 -11.99 39.52 20.01
C LYS A 349 -11.95 40.46 18.77
N GLY A 350 -12.68 40.13 17.71
CA GLY A 350 -12.86 41.00 16.55
C GLY A 350 -11.69 41.04 15.56
N ASP A 351 -10.66 40.18 15.69
CA ASP A 351 -9.59 40.11 14.69
C ASP A 351 -10.10 39.43 13.40
N ALA A 352 -9.90 40.13 12.26
CA ALA A 352 -10.43 39.66 10.96
C ALA A 352 -9.80 38.35 10.49
N ARG A 353 -8.48 38.13 10.73
CA ARG A 353 -7.77 36.91 10.33
C ARG A 353 -8.17 35.73 11.20
N VAL A 354 -8.34 35.96 12.51
CA VAL A 354 -8.87 34.95 13.45
C VAL A 354 -10.30 34.58 13.04
N ALA A 355 -11.15 35.57 12.71
CA ALA A 355 -12.49 35.31 12.23
C ALA A 355 -12.50 34.50 10.91
N GLU A 356 -11.68 34.83 9.93
CA GLU A 356 -11.54 34.02 8.70
C GLU A 356 -11.15 32.57 9.01
N ALA A 357 -10.18 32.33 9.92
CA ALA A 357 -9.77 30.99 10.35
C ALA A 357 -10.92 30.24 11.02
N LEU A 358 -11.67 30.88 11.91
CA LEU A 358 -12.85 30.31 12.58
C LEU A 358 -13.93 29.88 11.58
N TYR A 359 -14.26 30.73 10.59
CA TYR A 359 -15.25 30.40 9.59
C TYR A 359 -14.77 29.35 8.57
N ALA A 360 -13.46 29.21 8.37
CA ALA A 360 -12.88 28.14 7.57
C ALA A 360 -12.79 26.80 8.33
N ASN A 361 -12.94 26.79 9.65
CA ASN A 361 -12.80 25.62 10.50
C ASN A 361 -14.03 24.72 10.42
N LYS A 362 -13.82 23.40 10.27
CA LYS A 362 -14.89 22.38 10.24
C LYS A 362 -15.78 22.35 11.50
N ARG A 363 -15.35 22.94 12.61
CA ARG A 363 -16.11 23.05 13.86
C ARG A 363 -16.98 24.30 13.92
N ALA A 364 -16.97 25.14 12.88
CA ALA A 364 -17.84 26.30 12.84
C ALA A 364 -19.32 25.89 12.88
N PRO A 365 -20.16 26.51 13.76
CA PRO A 365 -21.58 26.20 13.84
C PRO A 365 -22.27 26.53 12.51
N GLN A 366 -23.11 25.62 12.00
CA GLN A 366 -23.81 25.80 10.72
C GLN A 366 -24.65 27.09 10.67
N GLU A 367 -25.31 27.45 11.77
CA GLU A 367 -26.07 28.70 11.89
C GLU A 367 -25.17 29.91 11.62
N LYS A 368 -23.96 29.92 12.19
CA LYS A 368 -22.99 30.98 12.01
C LYS A 368 -22.44 31.07 10.58
N LEU A 369 -22.25 29.93 9.91
CA LEU A 369 -21.88 29.88 8.49
C LEU A 369 -22.97 30.54 7.62
N LEU A 370 -24.27 30.24 7.88
CA LEU A 370 -25.39 30.81 7.15
C LEU A 370 -25.57 32.31 7.45
N GLU A 371 -25.39 32.75 8.72
CA GLU A 371 -25.40 34.17 9.07
C GLU A 371 -24.30 34.97 8.34
N ALA A 372 -23.12 34.32 8.14
CA ALA A 372 -21.99 34.98 7.50
C ALA A 372 -22.08 35.08 5.96
N ARG A 373 -23.08 34.46 5.32
CA ARG A 373 -23.27 34.45 3.84
C ARG A 373 -23.30 35.84 3.20
N THR A 374 -23.75 36.85 3.95
CA THR A 374 -23.80 38.24 3.46
C THR A 374 -22.51 39.03 3.61
N LYS A 375 -21.51 38.45 4.29
CA LYS A 375 -20.23 39.08 4.59
C LYS A 375 -19.20 38.69 3.53
N GLU A 376 -19.05 39.53 2.47
CA GLU A 376 -18.17 39.19 1.33
C GLU A 376 -16.74 38.84 1.70
N HIS A 377 -16.16 39.50 2.73
CA HIS A 377 -14.81 39.23 3.19
C HIS A 377 -14.63 37.81 3.77
N LEU A 378 -15.71 37.12 4.18
CA LEU A 378 -15.69 35.76 4.69
C LEU A 378 -15.98 34.70 3.61
N HIS A 379 -16.40 35.08 2.41
CA HIS A 379 -16.83 34.15 1.37
C HIS A 379 -15.75 33.10 1.04
N LYS A 380 -14.46 33.50 1.05
CA LYS A 380 -13.35 32.54 0.85
C LYS A 380 -13.29 31.54 1.99
N ALA A 381 -13.41 31.98 3.24
CA ALA A 381 -13.38 31.11 4.40
C ALA A 381 -14.54 30.11 4.39
N LEU A 382 -15.76 30.62 4.07
CA LEU A 382 -16.95 29.77 3.90
C LEU A 382 -16.79 28.75 2.77
N ALA A 383 -16.20 29.14 1.64
CA ALA A 383 -15.93 28.23 0.52
C ALA A 383 -14.86 27.16 0.86
N CYS A 384 -13.87 27.50 1.70
CA CYS A 384 -12.86 26.55 2.17
C CYS A 384 -13.39 25.56 3.22
N ASN A 385 -14.47 25.91 3.94
CA ASN A 385 -14.93 25.12 5.07
C ASN A 385 -15.61 23.82 4.62
N PRO A 386 -15.09 22.64 5.01
CA PRO A 386 -15.70 21.35 4.65
C PRO A 386 -17.07 21.12 5.32
N ALA A 387 -17.44 21.89 6.35
CA ALA A 387 -18.77 21.80 6.98
C ALA A 387 -19.79 22.77 6.39
N SER A 388 -19.42 23.55 5.36
CA SER A 388 -20.36 24.47 4.71
C SER A 388 -21.51 23.73 4.06
N PRO A 389 -22.77 24.16 4.31
CA PRO A 389 -23.95 23.58 3.68
C PRO A 389 -23.89 23.68 2.15
N GLU A 390 -24.41 22.67 1.47
CA GLU A 390 -24.44 22.60 0.01
C GLU A 390 -25.08 23.85 -0.63
N GLN A 391 -26.18 24.31 -0.06
CA GLN A 391 -26.88 25.53 -0.53
C GLN A 391 -25.98 26.76 -0.50
N LEU A 392 -25.19 26.91 0.58
CA LEU A 392 -24.22 27.98 0.72
C LEU A 392 -23.11 27.90 -0.35
N LEU A 393 -22.58 26.70 -0.60
CA LEU A 393 -21.58 26.50 -1.64
C LEU A 393 -22.12 26.79 -3.04
N GLN A 394 -23.39 26.45 -3.32
CA GLN A 394 -24.09 26.81 -4.56
C GLN A 394 -24.29 28.34 -4.69
N GLU A 395 -24.62 29.04 -3.60
CA GLU A 395 -24.70 30.51 -3.61
C GLU A 395 -23.34 31.15 -3.90
N LEU A 396 -22.28 30.66 -3.23
CA LEU A 396 -20.92 31.17 -3.40
C LEU A 396 -20.33 30.90 -4.79
N SER A 397 -20.85 29.92 -5.55
CA SER A 397 -20.42 29.67 -6.94
C SER A 397 -20.70 30.82 -7.88
N LYS A 398 -21.62 31.72 -7.52
CA LYS A 398 -21.96 32.94 -8.28
C LYS A 398 -20.98 34.11 -8.00
N SER A 399 -20.01 33.91 -7.12
CA SER A 399 -19.05 34.95 -6.77
C SER A 399 -18.14 35.29 -7.96
N GLN A 400 -17.82 36.59 -8.09
CA GLN A 400 -16.86 37.08 -9.09
C GLN A 400 -15.41 37.03 -8.56
N ASN A 401 -15.19 36.62 -7.29
CA ASN A 401 -13.88 36.57 -6.68
C ASN A 401 -13.17 35.23 -7.05
N PRO A 402 -12.04 35.28 -7.79
CA PRO A 402 -11.34 34.09 -8.21
C PRO A 402 -10.87 33.20 -7.04
N LYS A 403 -10.54 33.82 -5.88
CA LYS A 403 -10.12 33.07 -4.68
C LYS A 403 -11.25 32.28 -4.06
N VAL A 404 -12.50 32.75 -4.16
CA VAL A 404 -13.70 32.03 -3.70
C VAL A 404 -13.97 30.85 -4.62
N LEU A 405 -13.91 31.06 -5.93
CA LEU A 405 -14.14 30.01 -6.93
C LEU A 405 -13.04 28.91 -6.83
N GLN A 406 -11.79 29.30 -6.61
CA GLN A 406 -10.72 28.35 -6.36
C GLN A 406 -10.95 27.52 -5.08
N ALA A 407 -11.39 28.15 -4.00
CA ALA A 407 -11.71 27.47 -2.75
C ALA A 407 -12.85 26.46 -2.93
N LEU A 408 -13.89 26.81 -3.69
CA LEU A 408 -14.98 25.90 -4.06
C LEU A 408 -14.47 24.71 -4.87
N ALA A 409 -13.60 24.93 -5.86
CA ALA A 409 -13.04 23.86 -6.68
C ALA A 409 -12.24 22.84 -5.83
N GLN A 410 -11.61 23.29 -4.74
CA GLN A 410 -10.82 22.45 -3.83
C GLN A 410 -11.65 21.79 -2.72
N ASN A 411 -12.85 22.32 -2.39
CA ASN A 411 -13.67 21.78 -1.32
C ASN A 411 -14.35 20.49 -1.76
N GLU A 412 -14.10 19.39 -1.04
CA GLU A 412 -14.64 18.06 -1.35
C GLU A 412 -16.17 17.96 -1.18
N ASN A 413 -16.81 18.91 -0.46
CA ASN A 413 -18.25 18.97 -0.27
C ASN A 413 -18.95 19.91 -1.27
N THR A 414 -18.20 20.48 -2.23
CA THR A 414 -18.80 21.25 -3.32
C THR A 414 -19.65 20.33 -4.21
N PRO A 415 -20.92 20.70 -4.50
CA PRO A 415 -21.77 19.92 -5.38
C PRO A 415 -21.12 19.65 -6.73
N VAL A 416 -21.33 18.46 -7.25
CA VAL A 416 -20.70 18.00 -8.50
C VAL A 416 -21.08 18.89 -9.68
N GLU A 417 -22.32 19.37 -9.72
CA GLU A 417 -22.82 20.30 -10.75
C GLU A 417 -22.05 21.63 -10.74
N VAL A 418 -21.70 22.11 -9.55
CA VAL A 418 -20.86 23.31 -9.38
C VAL A 418 -19.43 23.02 -9.85
N LEU A 419 -18.88 21.86 -9.52
CA LEU A 419 -17.54 21.45 -9.97
C LEU A 419 -17.46 21.35 -11.50
N TYR A 420 -18.50 20.83 -12.17
CA TYR A 420 -18.56 20.83 -13.63
C TYR A 420 -18.54 22.26 -14.21
N GLN A 421 -19.31 23.18 -13.61
CA GLN A 421 -19.31 24.57 -14.05
C GLN A 421 -17.96 25.26 -13.85
N LEU A 422 -17.32 25.04 -12.69
CA LEU A 422 -15.99 25.56 -12.39
C LEU A 422 -14.91 24.97 -13.31
N GLY A 423 -15.05 23.70 -13.71
CA GLY A 423 -14.13 23.03 -14.63
C GLY A 423 -14.12 23.59 -16.06
N LEU A 424 -15.13 24.39 -16.44
CA LEU A 424 -15.14 25.09 -17.73
C LEU A 424 -14.18 26.30 -17.76
N ASP A 425 -13.74 26.79 -16.62
CA ASP A 425 -12.70 27.82 -16.51
C ASP A 425 -11.32 27.17 -16.48
N SER A 426 -10.51 27.40 -17.51
CA SER A 426 -9.16 26.84 -17.61
C SER A 426 -8.25 27.16 -16.42
N ARG A 427 -8.51 28.25 -15.69
CA ARG A 427 -7.77 28.63 -14.49
C ARG A 427 -8.11 27.75 -13.27
N LEU A 428 -9.28 27.12 -13.28
CA LEU A 428 -9.81 26.31 -12.18
C LEU A 428 -9.78 24.80 -12.50
N GLU A 429 -9.62 24.43 -13.76
CA GLU A 429 -9.65 23.06 -14.26
C GLU A 429 -8.72 22.12 -13.45
N ARG A 430 -7.51 22.58 -13.16
CA ARG A 430 -6.55 21.81 -12.37
C ARG A 430 -7.09 21.47 -10.97
N PHE A 431 -7.68 22.44 -10.26
CA PHE A 431 -8.20 22.27 -8.91
C PHE A 431 -9.39 21.33 -8.89
N VAL A 432 -10.25 21.40 -9.92
CA VAL A 432 -11.39 20.47 -10.08
C VAL A 432 -10.89 19.06 -10.36
N LYS A 433 -9.87 18.86 -11.20
CA LYS A 433 -9.28 17.55 -11.47
C LYS A 433 -8.61 16.93 -10.23
N GLU A 434 -8.03 17.75 -9.37
CA GLU A 434 -7.42 17.32 -8.10
C GLU A 434 -8.47 17.06 -6.99
N ASN A 435 -9.73 17.45 -7.18
CA ASN A 435 -10.80 17.26 -6.19
C ASN A 435 -11.21 15.79 -6.09
N LYS A 436 -11.06 15.22 -4.89
CA LYS A 436 -11.29 13.78 -4.66
C LYS A 436 -12.75 13.35 -4.87
N SER A 437 -13.72 14.21 -4.50
CA SER A 437 -15.14 13.92 -4.70
C SER A 437 -15.49 13.90 -6.17
N PHE A 438 -14.94 14.84 -6.95
CA PHE A 438 -15.09 14.86 -8.39
C PHE A 438 -14.45 13.63 -9.05
N GLY A 439 -13.23 13.27 -8.65
CA GLY A 439 -12.55 12.07 -9.13
C GLY A 439 -13.35 10.78 -8.87
N LYS A 440 -13.90 10.62 -7.66
CA LYS A 440 -14.78 9.50 -7.33
C LYS A 440 -16.06 9.48 -8.18
N HIS A 441 -16.68 10.64 -8.39
CA HIS A 441 -17.89 10.76 -9.23
C HIS A 441 -17.60 10.32 -10.66
N ILE A 442 -16.52 10.80 -11.27
CA ILE A 442 -16.12 10.43 -12.64
C ILE A 442 -15.89 8.92 -12.75
N GLN A 443 -15.20 8.30 -11.77
CA GLN A 443 -14.95 6.86 -11.74
C GLN A 443 -16.25 6.04 -11.61
N THR A 444 -17.16 6.47 -10.73
CA THR A 444 -18.40 5.73 -10.45
C THR A 444 -19.37 5.76 -11.64
N HIS A 445 -19.39 6.86 -12.38
CA HIS A 445 -20.32 7.04 -13.50
C HIS A 445 -19.69 6.75 -14.87
N ASN A 446 -18.45 6.24 -14.93
CA ASN A 446 -17.71 5.90 -16.17
C ASN A 446 -17.65 7.07 -17.20
N ILE A 447 -17.61 8.32 -16.73
CA ILE A 447 -17.65 9.53 -17.59
C ILE A 447 -16.26 9.79 -18.25
N GLY A 448 -15.23 9.03 -17.92
CA GLY A 448 -13.84 9.29 -18.27
C GLY A 448 -13.41 9.06 -19.72
N TRP A 449 -14.31 8.77 -20.67
CA TRP A 449 -13.94 8.47 -22.06
C TRP A 449 -14.58 9.39 -23.10
N MET A 450 -15.12 10.52 -22.71
CA MET A 450 -15.76 11.47 -23.61
C MET A 450 -15.18 12.89 -23.56
N VAL A 451 -13.90 13.04 -23.17
CA VAL A 451 -13.17 14.30 -23.35
C VAL A 451 -11.79 14.02 -23.91
#